data_b39bb7e74446b20aed5bf667ff3fdf22
#
_entry.id   b39bb7e74446b20aed5bf667ff3fdf22
#
_cell.length_a   1.000
_cell.length_b   1.000
_cell.length_c   1.000
_cell.angle_alpha   90.00
_cell.angle_beta   90.00
_cell.angle_gamma   90.00
#
_symmetry.space_group_name_H-M   'P 1'
#
loop_
_entity.id
_entity.type
_entity.pdbx_description
1 polymer ?
#
loop_
_entity_poly.entity_id
_entity_poly.type
_entity_poly.pdbx_seq_one_letter_code
_entity_poly.pdbx_strand_id
1 'polypeptide(L)'
;MEPAKHILIADDNEEIREIVRVLLESENYQVTEAVDGEDAVNRVDDTIDLIILDIMMPRKSGFKACVEIREKTSAPILFLTAKTQDSDKHLAFSAGSDDYLSKPFSYPELVTRVKALLRRYYVYKGKETVAVEPEVVQIRELTVNTQINEVWLSDKELALTEIEYNILCLMARNRNKIFSAQNLYESVWREPYFYSCNNTVMVHIRNLRLKLEKDPQNPSFIKTVWGKGYRIE
;
A
#
# COMPACT_ATOMS: atom_id res chain seq x y z
N MET A 1 18.66 18.05 -11.07
CA MET A 1 18.01 17.86 -9.76
C MET A 1 16.77 17.05 -10.03
N GLU A 2 16.55 15.95 -9.34
CA GLU A 2 15.27 15.26 -9.38
C GLU A 2 14.15 16.21 -8.90
N PRO A 3 12.96 16.16 -9.50
CA PRO A 3 11.85 16.96 -9.04
C PRO A 3 11.48 16.55 -7.59
N ALA A 4 11.12 17.53 -6.77
CA ALA A 4 10.66 17.25 -5.42
C ALA A 4 9.43 16.34 -5.46
N LYS A 5 9.40 15.29 -4.62
CA LYS A 5 8.26 14.36 -4.53
C LYS A 5 7.08 15.07 -3.88
N HIS A 6 5.88 14.83 -4.39
CA HIS A 6 4.68 15.56 -4.03
C HIS A 6 3.77 14.71 -3.14
N ILE A 7 3.45 15.20 -1.95
CA ILE A 7 2.64 14.51 -0.94
C ILE A 7 1.35 15.28 -0.70
N LEU A 8 0.22 14.59 -0.78
CA LEU A 8 -1.08 15.11 -0.34
C LEU A 8 -1.33 14.69 1.10
N ILE A 9 -1.63 15.65 1.98
CA ILE A 9 -2.10 15.37 3.35
C ILE A 9 -3.56 15.79 3.51
N ALA A 10 -4.39 14.91 4.08
CA ALA A 10 -5.77 15.20 4.43
C ALA A 10 -6.02 14.85 5.90
N ASP A 11 -6.39 15.86 6.68
CA ASP A 11 -6.75 15.80 8.09
C ASP A 11 -7.69 16.97 8.39
N ASP A 12 -8.72 16.82 9.20
CA ASP A 12 -9.62 17.93 9.54
C ASP A 12 -9.02 18.87 10.59
N ASN A 13 -8.01 18.40 11.33
CA ASN A 13 -7.28 19.20 12.31
C ASN A 13 -6.17 20.03 11.63
N GLU A 14 -6.32 21.36 11.63
CA GLU A 14 -5.38 22.30 11.02
C GLU A 14 -3.98 22.20 11.65
N GLU A 15 -3.88 22.05 12.98
CA GLU A 15 -2.59 21.94 13.67
C GLU A 15 -1.82 20.70 13.22
N ILE A 16 -2.51 19.57 13.03
CA ILE A 16 -1.88 18.33 12.54
C ILE A 16 -1.42 18.53 11.10
N ARG A 17 -2.23 19.11 10.23
CA ARG A 17 -1.82 19.41 8.85
C ARG A 17 -0.58 20.28 8.81
N GLU A 18 -0.57 21.37 9.58
CA GLU A 18 0.58 22.28 9.63
C GLU A 18 1.85 21.59 10.13
N ILE A 19 1.77 20.86 11.23
CA ILE A 19 2.91 20.11 11.77
C ILE A 19 3.46 19.13 10.71
N VAL A 20 2.60 18.30 10.12
CA VAL A 20 3.02 17.31 9.12
C VAL A 20 3.60 17.98 7.88
N ARG A 21 2.98 19.08 7.41
CA ARG A 21 3.50 19.87 6.29
C ARG A 21 4.91 20.38 6.56
N VAL A 22 5.13 21.07 7.68
CA VAL A 22 6.44 21.62 8.04
C VAL A 22 7.51 20.50 8.14
N LEU A 23 7.15 19.36 8.73
CA LEU A 23 8.04 18.21 8.85
C LEU A 23 8.42 17.63 7.47
N LEU A 24 7.47 17.48 6.55
CA LEU A 24 7.71 16.94 5.22
C LEU A 24 8.45 17.92 4.32
N GLU A 25 8.12 19.22 4.40
CA GLU A 25 8.85 20.26 3.67
C GLU A 25 10.32 20.35 4.10
N SER A 26 10.62 20.11 5.40
CA SER A 26 12.01 20.05 5.90
C SER A 26 12.80 18.87 5.31
N GLU A 27 12.13 17.85 4.80
CA GLU A 27 12.71 16.71 4.08
C GLU A 27 12.71 16.90 2.54
N ASN A 28 12.46 18.14 2.06
CA ASN A 28 12.40 18.53 0.66
C ASN A 28 11.25 17.88 -0.14
N TYR A 29 10.13 17.57 0.49
CA TYR A 29 8.90 17.18 -0.19
C TYR A 29 8.06 18.43 -0.51
N GLN A 30 7.33 18.40 -1.62
CA GLN A 30 6.23 19.35 -1.88
C GLN A 30 4.98 18.82 -1.18
N VAL A 31 4.22 19.68 -0.51
CA VAL A 31 3.03 19.27 0.23
C VAL A 31 1.80 20.05 -0.22
N THR A 32 0.73 19.33 -0.51
CA THR A 32 -0.62 19.86 -0.72
C THR A 32 -1.49 19.44 0.45
N GLU A 33 -2.27 20.37 1.00
CA GLU A 33 -3.19 20.12 2.12
C GLU A 33 -4.62 19.97 1.62
N ALA A 34 -5.38 19.05 2.23
CA ALA A 34 -6.82 18.91 2.09
C ALA A 34 -7.47 18.91 3.48
N VAL A 35 -8.64 19.53 3.60
CA VAL A 35 -9.31 19.72 4.90
C VAL A 35 -10.26 18.60 5.28
N ASP A 36 -10.54 17.68 4.35
CA ASP A 36 -11.35 16.47 4.54
C ASP A 36 -11.21 15.50 3.37
N GLY A 37 -11.94 14.36 3.45
CA GLY A 37 -11.88 13.34 2.43
C GLY A 37 -12.44 13.74 1.07
N GLU A 38 -13.38 14.67 0.99
CA GLU A 38 -13.91 15.16 -0.28
C GLU A 38 -12.91 16.07 -0.98
N ASP A 39 -12.31 17.00 -0.23
CA ASP A 39 -11.23 17.86 -0.72
C ASP A 39 -10.01 17.03 -1.16
N ALA A 40 -9.67 15.97 -0.40
CA ALA A 40 -8.61 15.05 -0.77
C ALA A 40 -8.87 14.37 -2.13
N VAL A 41 -10.06 13.80 -2.33
CA VAL A 41 -10.45 13.15 -3.61
C VAL A 41 -10.39 14.14 -4.78
N ASN A 42 -10.76 15.41 -4.56
CA ASN A 42 -10.74 16.43 -5.59
C ASN A 42 -9.33 16.92 -5.95
N ARG A 43 -8.36 16.83 -5.01
CA ARG A 43 -6.97 17.29 -5.21
C ARG A 43 -6.03 16.20 -5.73
N VAL A 44 -6.46 14.94 -5.73
CA VAL A 44 -5.65 13.85 -6.25
C VAL A 44 -5.57 13.94 -7.77
N ASP A 45 -4.33 13.99 -8.29
CA ASP A 45 -3.97 13.91 -9.69
C ASP A 45 -2.67 13.10 -9.88
N ASP A 46 -2.19 13.01 -11.12
CA ASP A 46 -1.00 12.24 -11.48
C ASP A 46 0.32 12.80 -10.94
N THR A 47 0.31 13.99 -10.34
CA THR A 47 1.49 14.61 -9.73
C THR A 47 1.71 14.17 -8.29
N ILE A 48 0.70 13.57 -7.65
CA ILE A 48 0.78 13.12 -6.27
C ILE A 48 1.51 11.77 -6.20
N ASP A 49 2.59 11.73 -5.44
CA ASP A 49 3.45 10.57 -5.26
C ASP A 49 3.11 9.75 -4.00
N LEU A 50 2.44 10.37 -3.01
CA LEU A 50 1.99 9.72 -1.78
C LEU A 50 0.83 10.51 -1.16
N ILE A 51 -0.11 9.80 -0.55
CA ILE A 51 -1.23 10.40 0.17
C ILE A 51 -1.16 10.02 1.64
N ILE A 52 -1.25 11.01 2.53
CA ILE A 52 -1.43 10.83 3.97
C ILE A 52 -2.87 11.20 4.28
N LEU A 53 -3.63 10.28 4.89
CA LEU A 53 -5.08 10.40 4.99
C LEU A 53 -5.55 10.09 6.41
N ASP A 54 -6.12 11.05 7.11
CA ASP A 54 -6.77 10.76 8.39
C ASP A 54 -8.03 9.93 8.16
N ILE A 55 -8.30 9.01 9.08
CA ILE A 55 -9.47 8.15 8.99
C ILE A 55 -10.74 8.90 9.38
N MET A 56 -10.66 9.68 10.46
CA MET A 56 -11.80 10.30 11.11
C MET A 56 -11.96 11.76 10.69
N MET A 57 -12.50 11.96 9.49
CA MET A 57 -12.79 13.31 8.97
C MET A 57 -14.29 13.55 8.80
N PRO A 58 -14.77 14.81 8.93
CA PRO A 58 -16.14 15.17 8.65
C PRO A 58 -16.47 15.05 7.15
N ARG A 59 -17.75 15.08 6.80
CA ARG A 59 -18.28 14.96 5.44
C ARG A 59 -17.96 13.63 4.79
N LYS A 60 -16.72 13.36 4.47
CA LYS A 60 -16.25 12.09 3.88
C LYS A 60 -15.11 11.52 4.74
N SER A 61 -15.32 10.33 5.32
CA SER A 61 -14.27 9.66 6.08
C SER A 61 -13.11 9.23 5.17
N GLY A 62 -11.90 9.11 5.77
CA GLY A 62 -10.71 8.67 5.04
C GLY A 62 -10.89 7.32 4.34
N PHE A 63 -11.66 6.40 4.92
CA PHE A 63 -11.97 5.12 4.26
C PHE A 63 -12.71 5.30 2.94
N LYS A 64 -13.75 6.14 2.91
CA LYS A 64 -14.50 6.41 1.68
C LYS A 64 -13.63 7.16 0.67
N ALA A 65 -12.88 8.14 1.14
CA ALA A 65 -11.94 8.87 0.29
C ALA A 65 -10.88 7.92 -0.33
N CYS A 66 -10.32 7.00 0.46
CA CYS A 66 -9.34 6.02 0.00
C CYS A 66 -9.87 5.16 -1.16
N VAL A 67 -11.11 4.66 -1.05
CA VAL A 67 -11.73 3.86 -2.13
C VAL A 67 -11.84 4.66 -3.42
N GLU A 68 -12.33 5.90 -3.35
CA GLU A 68 -12.47 6.78 -4.52
C GLU A 68 -11.10 7.23 -5.09
N ILE A 69 -10.12 7.47 -4.22
CA ILE A 69 -8.74 7.80 -4.62
C ILE A 69 -8.10 6.62 -5.37
N ARG A 70 -8.37 5.38 -4.95
CA ARG A 70 -7.85 4.18 -5.62
C ARG A 70 -8.39 3.96 -7.04
N GLU A 71 -9.52 4.56 -7.37
CA GLU A 71 -10.02 4.58 -8.74
C GLU A 71 -9.21 5.52 -9.66
N LYS A 72 -8.48 6.49 -9.06
CA LYS A 72 -7.72 7.52 -9.77
C LYS A 72 -6.23 7.25 -9.82
N THR A 73 -5.65 6.67 -8.76
CA THR A 73 -4.20 6.52 -8.63
C THR A 73 -3.78 5.27 -7.89
N SER A 74 -2.58 4.75 -8.25
CA SER A 74 -1.86 3.71 -7.51
C SER A 74 -0.84 4.28 -6.51
N ALA A 75 -0.78 5.60 -6.33
CA ALA A 75 0.11 6.23 -5.36
C ALA A 75 -0.12 5.67 -3.95
N PRO A 76 0.92 5.42 -3.15
CA PRO A 76 0.77 4.84 -1.83
C PRO A 76 -0.07 5.74 -0.90
N ILE A 77 -0.91 5.10 -0.07
CA ILE A 77 -1.75 5.76 0.93
C ILE A 77 -1.33 5.32 2.32
N LEU A 78 -0.90 6.28 3.14
CA LEU A 78 -0.61 6.13 4.55
C LEU A 78 -1.79 6.66 5.37
N PHE A 79 -2.48 5.81 6.13
CA PHE A 79 -3.48 6.29 7.06
C PHE A 79 -2.88 6.84 8.34
N LEU A 80 -3.38 8.01 8.78
CA LEU A 80 -3.24 8.44 10.16
C LEU A 80 -4.48 8.00 10.95
N THR A 81 -4.29 7.44 12.15
CA THR A 81 -5.41 6.96 12.96
C THR A 81 -5.21 7.29 14.43
N ALA A 82 -6.25 7.78 15.12
CA ALA A 82 -6.29 7.74 16.56
C ALA A 82 -6.29 6.26 17.00
N LYS A 83 -5.63 5.91 18.12
CA LYS A 83 -5.62 4.55 18.67
C LYS A 83 -7.05 4.06 18.93
N THR A 84 -7.65 3.48 17.93
CA THR A 84 -8.98 2.87 17.97
C THR A 84 -8.84 1.37 17.75
N GLN A 85 -9.90 0.64 18.11
CA GLN A 85 -9.92 -0.82 18.19
C GLN A 85 -9.40 -1.52 16.92
N ASP A 86 -8.95 -2.75 17.06
CA ASP A 86 -8.43 -3.56 15.93
C ASP A 86 -9.38 -3.68 14.72
N SER A 87 -10.69 -3.47 14.94
CA SER A 87 -11.71 -3.37 13.90
C SER A 87 -11.45 -2.25 12.87
N ASP A 88 -10.94 -1.09 13.31
CA ASP A 88 -10.74 0.06 12.41
C ASP A 88 -9.52 -0.13 11.52
N LYS A 89 -8.50 -0.86 12.00
CA LYS A 89 -7.35 -1.26 11.20
C LYS A 89 -7.75 -2.22 10.07
N HIS A 90 -8.68 -3.14 10.34
CA HIS A 90 -9.21 -4.04 9.31
C HIS A 90 -9.96 -3.27 8.20
N LEU A 91 -10.70 -2.23 8.56
CA LEU A 91 -11.40 -1.38 7.60
C LEU A 91 -10.42 -0.54 6.78
N ALA A 92 -9.35 -0.01 7.39
CA ALA A 92 -8.31 0.78 6.73
C ALA A 92 -7.68 0.01 5.56
N PHE A 93 -7.21 -1.20 5.83
CA PHE A 93 -6.59 -2.04 4.81
C PHE A 93 -7.59 -2.57 3.78
N SER A 94 -8.84 -2.84 4.19
CA SER A 94 -9.89 -3.25 3.26
C SER A 94 -10.25 -2.15 2.24
N ALA A 95 -9.98 -0.88 2.59
CA ALA A 95 -10.15 0.26 1.69
C ALA A 95 -8.99 0.44 0.69
N GLY A 96 -7.89 -0.32 0.81
CA GLY A 96 -6.76 -0.29 -0.13
C GLY A 96 -5.60 0.60 0.29
N SER A 97 -5.44 0.93 1.59
CA SER A 97 -4.23 1.62 2.08
C SER A 97 -3.01 0.71 2.09
N ASP A 98 -1.82 1.30 2.01
CA ASP A 98 -0.55 0.56 1.96
C ASP A 98 0.12 0.46 3.34
N ASP A 99 -0.15 1.43 4.24
CA ASP A 99 0.35 1.43 5.61
C ASP A 99 -0.53 2.31 6.52
N TYR A 100 -0.28 2.27 7.83
CA TYR A 100 -0.95 3.11 8.81
C TYR A 100 0.02 3.60 9.89
N LEU A 101 -0.28 4.76 10.48
CA LEU A 101 0.48 5.39 11.56
C LEU A 101 -0.49 5.86 12.65
N SER A 102 -0.29 5.38 13.88
CA SER A 102 -1.16 5.72 15.01
C SER A 102 -0.80 7.10 15.57
N LYS A 103 -1.80 7.94 15.82
CA LYS A 103 -1.67 9.18 16.60
C LYS A 103 -1.65 8.84 18.11
N PRO A 104 -0.77 9.45 18.94
CA PRO A 104 0.31 10.36 18.54
C PRO A 104 1.50 9.61 17.93
N PHE A 105 2.12 10.19 16.93
CA PHE A 105 3.30 9.65 16.25
C PHE A 105 4.53 10.55 16.45
N SER A 106 5.70 9.96 16.30
CA SER A 106 6.96 10.71 16.32
C SER A 106 7.35 11.15 14.90
N TYR A 107 8.10 12.26 14.82
CA TYR A 107 8.68 12.72 13.55
C TYR A 107 9.50 11.63 12.84
N PRO A 108 10.43 10.93 13.49
CA PRO A 108 11.21 9.89 12.82
C PRO A 108 10.34 8.75 12.27
N GLU A 109 9.24 8.40 12.94
CA GLU A 109 8.35 7.33 12.50
C GLU A 109 7.59 7.74 11.25
N LEU A 110 7.00 8.95 11.22
CA LEU A 110 6.31 9.47 10.04
C LEU A 110 7.26 9.50 8.83
N VAL A 111 8.42 10.13 8.98
CA VAL A 111 9.40 10.27 7.88
C VAL A 111 9.92 8.93 7.38
N THR A 112 10.16 7.97 8.28
CA THR A 112 10.62 6.63 7.91
C THR A 112 9.57 5.91 7.06
N ARG A 113 8.28 5.96 7.44
CA ARG A 113 7.19 5.35 6.68
C ARG A 113 6.98 6.00 5.31
N VAL A 114 6.99 7.34 5.28
CA VAL A 114 6.90 8.10 4.02
C VAL A 114 8.04 7.74 3.07
N LYS A 115 9.29 7.74 3.55
CA LYS A 115 10.46 7.36 2.74
C LYS A 115 10.37 5.91 2.25
N ALA A 116 9.90 4.98 3.09
CA ALA A 116 9.75 3.59 2.73
C ALA A 116 8.68 3.38 1.64
N LEU A 117 7.52 4.05 1.77
CA LEU A 117 6.43 4.00 0.79
C LEU A 117 6.86 4.61 -0.54
N LEU A 118 7.45 5.81 -0.55
CA LEU A 118 7.94 6.47 -1.76
C LEU A 118 9.02 5.65 -2.47
N ARG A 119 10.00 5.12 -1.73
CA ARG A 119 11.05 4.27 -2.32
C ARG A 119 10.45 3.07 -3.05
N ARG A 120 9.50 2.36 -2.44
CA ARG A 120 8.81 1.22 -3.06
C ARG A 120 8.05 1.63 -4.31
N TYR A 121 7.31 2.72 -4.24
CA TYR A 121 6.50 3.24 -5.33
C TYR A 121 7.35 3.61 -6.57
N TYR A 122 8.51 4.25 -6.35
CA TYR A 122 9.40 4.60 -7.46
C TYR A 122 10.11 3.39 -8.07
N VAL A 123 10.47 2.40 -7.26
CA VAL A 123 11.00 1.12 -7.77
C VAL A 123 9.96 0.39 -8.61
N TYR A 124 8.69 0.38 -8.15
CA TYR A 124 7.57 -0.21 -8.90
C TYR A 124 7.33 0.49 -10.23
N LYS A 125 7.34 1.82 -10.26
CA LYS A 125 7.20 2.60 -11.52
C LYS A 125 8.43 2.50 -12.45
N GLY A 126 9.46 1.72 -12.11
CA GLY A 126 10.67 1.56 -12.93
C GLY A 126 11.54 2.82 -13.00
N LYS A 127 11.32 3.81 -12.14
CA LYS A 127 12.10 5.05 -12.09
C LYS A 127 13.44 4.90 -11.36
N GLU A 128 13.59 3.88 -10.51
CA GLU A 128 14.85 3.49 -9.86
C GLU A 128 15.18 2.05 -10.24
N THR A 129 16.22 1.85 -11.03
CA THR A 129 16.70 0.52 -11.43
C THR A 129 17.46 -0.13 -10.29
N VAL A 130 16.78 -0.95 -9.50
CA VAL A 130 17.47 -2.07 -8.84
C VAL A 130 17.65 -3.10 -9.95
N ALA A 131 18.90 -3.50 -10.26
CA ALA A 131 19.20 -4.52 -11.25
C ALA A 131 18.59 -5.86 -10.80
N VAL A 132 17.35 -6.09 -11.19
CA VAL A 132 16.67 -7.38 -11.09
C VAL A 132 16.60 -7.91 -12.52
N GLU A 133 17.13 -9.10 -12.75
CA GLU A 133 17.01 -9.74 -14.05
C GLU A 133 15.52 -9.79 -14.47
N PRO A 134 15.21 -9.40 -15.72
CA PRO A 134 13.84 -9.42 -16.20
C PRO A 134 13.33 -10.85 -16.21
N GLU A 135 12.32 -11.10 -15.42
CA GLU A 135 11.71 -12.42 -15.28
C GLU A 135 10.21 -12.32 -15.56
N VAL A 136 9.76 -13.14 -16.49
CA VAL A 136 8.33 -13.38 -16.70
C VAL A 136 7.98 -14.69 -15.98
N VAL A 137 7.22 -14.58 -14.91
CA VAL A 137 6.75 -15.74 -14.15
C VAL A 137 5.34 -16.07 -14.57
N GLN A 138 5.13 -17.28 -15.09
CA GLN A 138 3.82 -17.78 -15.46
C GLN A 138 3.32 -18.86 -14.50
N ILE A 139 2.13 -18.68 -13.97
CA ILE A 139 1.46 -19.64 -13.07
C ILE A 139 0.04 -19.85 -13.61
N ARG A 140 -0.20 -20.93 -14.34
CA ARG A 140 -1.46 -21.18 -15.05
C ARG A 140 -1.80 -20.00 -15.97
N GLU A 141 -2.97 -19.37 -15.78
CA GLU A 141 -3.43 -18.18 -16.50
C GLU A 141 -2.88 -16.85 -15.96
N LEU A 142 -2.10 -16.86 -14.86
CA LEU A 142 -1.48 -15.68 -14.27
C LEU A 142 -0.08 -15.48 -14.86
N THR A 143 0.17 -14.29 -15.40
CA THR A 143 1.48 -13.86 -15.90
C THR A 143 1.94 -12.65 -15.11
N VAL A 144 3.12 -12.73 -14.50
CA VAL A 144 3.77 -11.63 -13.77
C VAL A 144 5.02 -11.24 -14.55
N ASN A 145 5.01 -10.06 -15.16
CA ASN A 145 6.15 -9.51 -15.88
C ASN A 145 6.86 -8.49 -15.01
N THR A 146 8.05 -8.86 -14.50
CA THR A 146 8.80 -7.99 -13.59
C THR A 146 9.65 -6.94 -14.29
N GLN A 147 9.76 -7.00 -15.61
CA GLN A 147 10.47 -6.01 -16.41
C GLN A 147 9.67 -4.70 -16.56
N ILE A 148 8.36 -4.85 -16.78
CA ILE A 148 7.44 -3.71 -16.99
C ILE A 148 6.45 -3.53 -15.84
N ASN A 149 6.61 -4.33 -14.76
CA ASN A 149 5.76 -4.31 -13.56
C ASN A 149 4.27 -4.55 -13.84
N GLU A 150 3.97 -5.40 -14.81
CA GLU A 150 2.61 -5.75 -15.19
C GLU A 150 2.23 -7.15 -14.72
N VAL A 151 0.96 -7.28 -14.38
CA VAL A 151 0.35 -8.55 -14.01
C VAL A 151 -0.89 -8.78 -14.87
N TRP A 152 -0.96 -9.94 -15.50
CA TRP A 152 -2.05 -10.34 -16.36
C TRP A 152 -2.70 -11.63 -15.87
N LEU A 153 -4.03 -11.66 -15.82
CA LEU A 153 -4.80 -12.89 -15.59
C LEU A 153 -5.55 -13.22 -16.86
N SER A 154 -5.14 -14.29 -17.56
CA SER A 154 -5.53 -14.55 -18.95
C SER A 154 -5.18 -13.34 -19.83
N ASP A 155 -6.17 -12.70 -20.46
CA ASP A 155 -5.97 -11.56 -21.36
C ASP A 155 -6.30 -10.21 -20.69
N LYS A 156 -6.53 -10.20 -19.37
CA LYS A 156 -6.88 -9.00 -18.61
C LYS A 156 -5.75 -8.55 -17.72
N GLU A 157 -5.31 -7.31 -17.91
CA GLU A 157 -4.37 -6.66 -17.00
C GLU A 157 -5.04 -6.42 -15.63
N LEU A 158 -4.30 -6.70 -14.55
CA LEU A 158 -4.74 -6.51 -13.18
C LEU A 158 -4.14 -5.25 -12.58
N ALA A 159 -4.98 -4.30 -12.19
CA ALA A 159 -4.56 -3.15 -11.41
C ALA A 159 -4.27 -3.56 -9.96
N LEU A 160 -2.99 -3.69 -9.63
CA LEU A 160 -2.52 -3.99 -8.27
C LEU A 160 -1.95 -2.73 -7.61
N THR A 161 -2.11 -2.62 -6.29
CA THR A 161 -1.29 -1.66 -5.53
C THR A 161 0.15 -2.15 -5.47
N GLU A 162 1.09 -1.27 -5.11
CA GLU A 162 2.50 -1.63 -4.99
C GLU A 162 2.71 -2.81 -4.03
N ILE A 163 2.07 -2.79 -2.87
CA ILE A 163 2.17 -3.86 -1.87
C ILE A 163 1.61 -5.18 -2.39
N GLU A 164 0.46 -5.15 -3.03
CA GLU A 164 -0.13 -6.34 -3.65
C GLU A 164 0.79 -6.94 -4.71
N TYR A 165 1.36 -6.09 -5.57
CA TYR A 165 2.33 -6.50 -6.57
C TYR A 165 3.57 -7.13 -5.94
N ASN A 166 4.17 -6.48 -4.93
CA ASN A 166 5.37 -6.97 -4.27
C ASN A 166 5.14 -8.31 -3.54
N ILE A 167 3.99 -8.49 -2.87
CA ILE A 167 3.58 -9.77 -2.29
C ILE A 167 3.47 -10.83 -3.38
N LEU A 168 2.77 -10.52 -4.47
CA LEU A 168 2.56 -11.46 -5.57
C LEU A 168 3.88 -11.87 -6.23
N CYS A 169 4.76 -10.92 -6.54
CA CYS A 169 6.09 -11.18 -7.11
C CYS A 169 6.94 -12.06 -6.20
N LEU A 170 6.98 -11.74 -4.89
CA LEU A 170 7.74 -12.53 -3.93
C LEU A 170 7.26 -13.98 -3.89
N MET A 171 5.94 -14.19 -3.87
CA MET A 171 5.35 -15.51 -3.84
C MET A 171 5.52 -16.24 -5.17
N ALA A 172 5.32 -15.57 -6.30
CA ALA A 172 5.42 -16.15 -7.65
C ALA A 172 6.84 -16.63 -7.96
N ARG A 173 7.85 -15.85 -7.61
CA ARG A 173 9.27 -16.24 -7.73
C ARG A 173 9.65 -17.42 -6.83
N ASN A 174 8.91 -17.67 -5.78
CA ASN A 174 9.16 -18.74 -4.82
C ASN A 174 7.97 -19.70 -4.74
N ARG A 175 7.51 -20.17 -5.89
CA ARG A 175 6.35 -21.05 -6.02
C ARG A 175 6.42 -22.23 -5.07
N ASN A 176 5.30 -22.59 -4.46
CA ASN A 176 5.14 -23.65 -3.46
C ASN A 176 5.85 -23.42 -2.11
N LYS A 177 6.65 -22.37 -1.97
CA LYS A 177 7.22 -21.97 -0.68
C LYS A 177 6.12 -21.41 0.23
N ILE A 178 6.13 -21.82 1.50
CA ILE A 178 5.23 -21.27 2.52
C ILE A 178 5.89 -20.03 3.11
N PHE A 179 5.18 -18.91 3.08
CA PHE A 179 5.57 -17.66 3.71
C PHE A 179 4.70 -17.42 4.94
N SER A 180 5.30 -17.28 6.12
CA SER A 180 4.58 -16.77 7.28
C SER A 180 4.17 -15.31 7.06
N ALA A 181 3.21 -14.81 7.84
CA ALA A 181 2.85 -13.38 7.80
C ALA A 181 4.06 -12.50 8.13
N GLN A 182 4.91 -12.93 9.08
CA GLN A 182 6.16 -12.26 9.41
C GLN A 182 7.10 -12.21 8.20
N ASN A 183 7.35 -13.34 7.53
CA ASN A 183 8.25 -13.37 6.37
C ASN A 183 7.73 -12.48 5.22
N LEU A 184 6.42 -12.46 4.97
CA LEU A 184 5.82 -11.57 3.96
C LEU A 184 6.02 -10.11 4.36
N TYR A 185 5.71 -9.77 5.62
CA TYR A 185 5.82 -8.41 6.10
C TYR A 185 7.27 -7.91 6.01
N GLU A 186 8.23 -8.60 6.64
CA GLU A 186 9.64 -8.21 6.64
C GLU A 186 10.24 -8.13 5.24
N SER A 187 9.84 -9.05 4.34
CA SER A 187 10.34 -9.04 2.95
C SER A 187 9.77 -7.90 2.11
N VAL A 188 8.49 -7.56 2.29
CA VAL A 188 7.79 -6.58 1.45
C VAL A 188 7.89 -5.18 2.03
N TRP A 189 7.65 -5.01 3.33
CA TRP A 189 7.75 -3.69 3.99
C TRP A 189 9.18 -3.31 4.36
N ARG A 190 10.08 -4.32 4.48
CA ARG A 190 11.48 -4.16 4.89
C ARG A 190 11.61 -3.50 6.26
N GLU A 191 10.67 -3.76 7.15
CA GLU A 191 10.61 -3.29 8.53
C GLU A 191 10.48 -4.47 9.49
N PRO A 192 10.89 -4.30 10.77
CA PRO A 192 10.69 -5.32 11.79
C PRO A 192 9.20 -5.65 11.95
N TYR A 193 8.91 -6.95 12.06
CA TYR A 193 7.55 -7.42 12.26
C TYR A 193 7.11 -7.24 13.72
N PHE A 194 5.90 -6.72 13.89
CA PHE A 194 5.17 -6.69 15.16
C PHE A 194 3.87 -7.48 15.02
N TYR A 195 3.35 -8.01 16.11
CA TYR A 195 2.12 -8.82 16.08
C TYR A 195 0.93 -8.12 15.42
N SER A 196 0.85 -6.79 15.54
CA SER A 196 -0.16 -5.96 14.86
C SER A 196 -0.05 -5.99 13.33
N CYS A 197 1.13 -6.28 12.76
CA CYS A 197 1.35 -6.35 11.32
C CYS A 197 0.71 -7.59 10.67
N ASN A 198 0.31 -8.60 11.47
CA ASN A 198 -0.37 -9.78 10.94
C ASN A 198 -1.64 -9.41 10.17
N ASN A 199 -2.42 -8.49 10.69
CA ASN A 199 -3.66 -8.02 10.06
C ASN A 199 -3.39 -7.30 8.73
N THR A 200 -2.30 -6.52 8.63
CA THR A 200 -1.85 -5.87 7.41
C THR A 200 -1.65 -6.88 6.29
N VAL A 201 -0.87 -7.94 6.55
CA VAL A 201 -0.62 -8.99 5.57
C VAL A 201 -1.91 -9.71 5.17
N MET A 202 -2.76 -10.06 6.14
CA MET A 202 -4.03 -10.75 5.87
C MET A 202 -4.94 -9.98 4.92
N VAL A 203 -5.00 -8.66 5.05
CA VAL A 203 -5.85 -7.81 4.20
C VAL A 203 -5.31 -7.75 2.78
N HIS A 204 -4.01 -7.56 2.59
CA HIS A 204 -3.43 -7.55 1.23
C HIS A 204 -3.56 -8.93 0.56
N ILE A 205 -3.42 -10.03 1.29
CA ILE A 205 -3.73 -11.37 0.77
C ILE A 205 -5.21 -11.50 0.37
N ARG A 206 -6.13 -10.96 1.17
CA ARG A 206 -7.56 -10.94 0.83
C ARG A 206 -7.82 -10.12 -0.44
N ASN A 207 -7.24 -8.92 -0.53
CA ASN A 207 -7.39 -8.05 -1.70
C ASN A 207 -6.82 -8.70 -2.97
N LEU A 208 -5.65 -9.33 -2.87
CA LEU A 208 -5.09 -10.13 -3.97
C LEU A 208 -6.05 -11.25 -4.41
N ARG A 209 -6.64 -11.98 -3.45
CA ARG A 209 -7.62 -13.03 -3.77
C ARG A 209 -8.85 -12.48 -4.48
N LEU A 210 -9.36 -11.31 -4.07
CA LEU A 210 -10.48 -10.66 -4.75
C LEU A 210 -10.18 -10.33 -6.22
N LYS A 211 -8.91 -10.08 -6.56
CA LYS A 211 -8.46 -9.76 -7.92
C LYS A 211 -8.06 -10.98 -8.73
N LEU A 212 -7.51 -12.02 -8.10
CA LEU A 212 -6.94 -13.20 -8.76
C LEU A 212 -7.88 -14.40 -8.83
N GLU A 213 -8.72 -14.58 -7.80
CA GLU A 213 -9.49 -15.82 -7.65
C GLU A 213 -10.91 -15.69 -8.21
N LYS A 214 -11.40 -16.75 -8.81
CA LYS A 214 -12.82 -16.85 -9.19
C LYS A 214 -13.73 -16.92 -7.96
N ASP A 215 -13.26 -17.61 -6.92
CA ASP A 215 -13.90 -17.69 -5.60
C ASP A 215 -12.86 -17.36 -4.51
N PRO A 216 -12.85 -16.14 -3.96
CA PRO A 216 -11.90 -15.74 -2.92
C PRO A 216 -12.00 -16.54 -1.61
N GLN A 217 -13.13 -17.22 -1.36
CA GLN A 217 -13.32 -18.08 -0.18
C GLN A 217 -12.67 -19.45 -0.38
N ASN A 218 -12.60 -19.93 -1.63
CA ASN A 218 -11.94 -21.17 -2.02
C ASN A 218 -10.79 -20.89 -3.00
N PRO A 219 -9.72 -20.20 -2.54
CA PRO A 219 -8.68 -19.69 -3.44
C PRO A 219 -7.92 -20.81 -4.12
N SER A 220 -7.63 -20.64 -5.40
CA SER A 220 -6.86 -21.59 -6.22
C SER A 220 -5.39 -21.19 -6.38
N PHE A 221 -5.08 -19.89 -6.44
CA PHE A 221 -3.72 -19.36 -6.55
C PHE A 221 -3.05 -19.22 -5.19
N ILE A 222 -3.64 -18.40 -4.29
CA ILE A 222 -3.02 -18.11 -2.99
C ILE A 222 -3.70 -18.94 -1.90
N LYS A 223 -3.07 -20.05 -1.54
CA LYS A 223 -3.55 -20.98 -0.51
C LYS A 223 -3.15 -20.55 0.90
N THR A 224 -4.06 -20.73 1.86
CA THR A 224 -3.71 -20.67 3.29
C THR A 224 -3.22 -22.03 3.74
N VAL A 225 -2.03 -22.05 4.35
CA VAL A 225 -1.50 -23.22 5.05
C VAL A 225 -1.68 -22.95 6.55
N TRP A 226 -2.70 -23.58 7.13
CA TRP A 226 -3.11 -23.35 8.51
C TRP A 226 -1.95 -23.46 9.50
N GLY A 227 -1.82 -22.46 10.35
CA GLY A 227 -0.76 -22.36 11.35
C GLY A 227 0.65 -22.04 10.79
N LYS A 228 0.81 -21.91 9.45
CA LYS A 228 2.12 -21.69 8.82
C LYS A 228 2.18 -20.41 7.94
N GLY A 229 1.07 -20.01 7.29
CA GLY A 229 1.02 -18.83 6.44
C GLY A 229 0.39 -19.07 5.06
N TYR A 230 1.01 -18.56 4.03
CA TYR A 230 0.47 -18.52 2.66
C TYR A 230 1.47 -19.09 1.65
N ARG A 231 0.97 -19.66 0.56
CA ARG A 231 1.78 -20.06 -0.61
C ARG A 231 0.99 -19.85 -1.89
N ILE A 232 1.69 -19.68 -3.01
CA ILE A 232 1.11 -19.68 -4.36
C ILE A 232 1.32 -21.04 -5.02
N GLU A 233 0.29 -21.55 -5.74
CA GLU A 233 0.29 -22.86 -6.44
C GLU A 233 0.00 -22.71 -7.91
#